data_30fa60a76840387e3792fcc5ce61175f
#
_entry.id   30fa60a76840387e3792fcc5ce61175f
#
_cell.length_a   1.000
_cell.length_b   1.000
_cell.length_c   1.000
_cell.angle_alpha   90.00
_cell.angle_beta   90.00
_cell.angle_gamma   90.00
#
_symmetry.space_group_name_H-M   'P 1'
#
loop_
_entity.id
_entity.type
_entity.pdbx_description
1 polymer ?
#
loop_
_entity_poly.entity_id
_entity_poly.type
_entity_poly.pdbx_seq_one_letter_code
_entity_poly.pdbx_strand_id
1 'polypeptide(L)'
;MKKIWIVDDDEDMARAVMLMLKLLDCEARHLLTARVAAKSLLDGLHPDMFILDVNMPDVNGIMMLEFIRQNSGSKNLPVIMLSSEAADLQVDVAIQKGADAYITKPVSLDELEAAMKTAFKKRGG
;
A
#
# COMPACT_ATOMS: atom_id res chain seq x y z
N MET A 1 14.60 10.82 -1.24
CA MET A 1 13.31 10.56 -1.90
C MET A 1 12.76 9.22 -1.43
N LYS A 2 11.55 9.21 -0.93
CA LYS A 2 10.91 7.98 -0.45
C LYS A 2 10.52 7.09 -1.63
N LYS A 3 10.72 5.80 -1.47
CA LYS A 3 10.36 4.79 -2.48
C LYS A 3 9.06 4.11 -2.06
N ILE A 4 8.05 4.21 -2.92
CA ILE A 4 6.72 3.68 -2.64
C ILE A 4 6.42 2.59 -3.66
N TRP A 5 5.97 1.43 -3.18
CA TRP A 5 5.51 0.35 -4.05
C TRP A 5 3.99 0.33 -4.04
N ILE A 6 3.38 0.42 -5.23
CA ILE A 6 1.94 0.34 -5.42
C ILE A 6 1.63 -1.05 -5.96
N VAL A 7 0.83 -1.82 -5.23
CA VAL A 7 0.40 -3.16 -5.63
C VAL A 7 -1.08 -3.06 -6.01
N ASP A 8 -1.36 -3.06 -7.31
CA ASP A 8 -2.70 -2.86 -7.84
C ASP A 8 -2.76 -3.45 -9.25
N ASP A 9 -3.78 -4.25 -9.54
CA ASP A 9 -3.98 -4.84 -10.86
C ASP A 9 -4.63 -3.85 -11.85
N ASP A 10 -5.13 -2.71 -11.38
CA ASP A 10 -5.69 -1.66 -12.20
C ASP A 10 -4.59 -0.66 -12.59
N GLU A 11 -4.13 -0.76 -13.84
CA GLU A 11 -3.05 0.08 -14.34
C GLU A 11 -3.40 1.57 -14.36
N ASP A 12 -4.65 1.91 -14.66
CA ASP A 12 -5.08 3.31 -14.71
C ASP A 12 -5.05 3.94 -13.32
N MET A 13 -5.55 3.22 -12.33
CA MET A 13 -5.52 3.69 -10.94
C MET A 13 -4.07 3.83 -10.44
N ALA A 14 -3.24 2.84 -10.72
CA ALA A 14 -1.84 2.88 -10.32
C ALA A 14 -1.12 4.08 -10.96
N ARG A 15 -1.39 4.34 -12.24
CA ARG A 15 -0.80 5.48 -12.93
C ARG A 15 -1.20 6.80 -12.29
N ALA A 16 -2.48 6.94 -11.92
CA ALA A 16 -2.97 8.14 -11.26
C ALA A 16 -2.27 8.36 -9.92
N VAL A 17 -2.15 7.29 -9.11
CA VAL A 17 -1.47 7.36 -7.81
C VAL A 17 0.02 7.66 -8.00
N MET A 18 0.67 7.09 -9.01
CA MET A 18 2.07 7.36 -9.30
C MET A 18 2.31 8.84 -9.63
N LEU A 19 1.40 9.47 -10.38
CA LEU A 19 1.49 10.90 -10.65
C LEU A 19 1.37 11.74 -9.39
N MET A 20 0.46 11.36 -8.49
CA MET A 20 0.31 12.03 -7.21
C MET A 20 1.57 11.90 -6.35
N LEU A 21 2.15 10.69 -6.31
CA LEU A 21 3.38 10.44 -5.56
C LEU A 21 4.54 11.27 -6.10
N LYS A 22 4.61 11.44 -7.41
CA LYS A 22 5.63 12.28 -8.02
C LYS A 22 5.48 13.74 -7.56
N LEU A 23 4.24 14.23 -7.49
CA LEU A 23 3.96 15.57 -6.97
C LEU A 23 4.35 15.72 -5.50
N LEU A 24 4.39 14.63 -4.75
CA LEU A 24 4.79 14.61 -3.35
C LEU A 24 6.27 14.26 -3.16
N ASP A 25 7.06 14.36 -4.23
CA ASP A 25 8.50 14.08 -4.23
C ASP A 25 8.85 12.64 -3.83
N CYS A 26 8.01 11.69 -4.23
CA CYS A 26 8.24 10.27 -4.00
C CYS A 26 8.55 9.55 -5.30
N GLU A 27 9.38 8.50 -5.20
CA GLU A 27 9.64 7.59 -6.29
C GLU A 27 8.67 6.42 -6.18
N ALA A 28 7.97 6.10 -7.26
CA ALA A 28 6.94 5.07 -7.23
C ALA A 28 7.29 3.91 -8.17
N ARG A 29 7.01 2.68 -7.72
CA ARG A 29 7.10 1.49 -8.55
C ARG A 29 5.75 0.78 -8.51
N HIS A 30 5.22 0.45 -9.67
CA HIS A 30 3.96 -0.26 -9.80
C HIS A 30 4.20 -1.76 -9.96
N LEU A 31 3.56 -2.56 -9.12
CA LEU A 31 3.59 -4.01 -9.17
C LEU A 31 2.17 -4.50 -9.45
N LEU A 32 1.99 -5.27 -10.51
CA LEU A 32 0.66 -5.69 -10.97
C LEU A 32 -0.01 -6.69 -10.04
N THR A 33 0.77 -7.48 -9.31
CA THR A 33 0.23 -8.53 -8.45
C THR A 33 0.93 -8.58 -7.11
N ALA A 34 0.22 -9.11 -6.12
CA ALA A 34 0.80 -9.35 -4.80
C ALA A 34 1.95 -10.39 -4.86
N ARG A 35 1.86 -11.35 -5.78
CA ARG A 35 2.91 -12.38 -5.94
C ARG A 35 4.23 -11.77 -6.35
N VAL A 36 4.22 -10.80 -7.28
CA VAL A 36 5.44 -10.09 -7.70
C VAL A 36 6.03 -9.33 -6.52
N ALA A 37 5.18 -8.65 -5.76
CA ALA A 37 5.63 -7.90 -4.58
C ALA A 37 6.22 -8.82 -3.52
N ALA A 38 5.57 -9.95 -3.23
CA ALA A 38 6.05 -10.92 -2.26
C ALA A 38 7.41 -11.50 -2.69
N LYS A 39 7.56 -11.83 -3.98
CA LYS A 39 8.83 -12.32 -4.50
C LYS A 39 9.94 -11.30 -4.33
N SER A 40 9.65 -10.03 -4.62
CA SER A 40 10.64 -8.96 -4.45
C SER A 40 11.10 -8.85 -3.00
N LEU A 41 10.18 -8.96 -2.05
CA LEU A 41 10.51 -8.96 -0.63
C LEU A 41 11.38 -10.15 -0.26
N LEU A 42 11.08 -11.33 -0.78
CA LEU A 42 11.87 -12.54 -0.51
C LEU A 42 13.26 -12.43 -1.12
N ASP A 43 13.41 -11.67 -2.20
CA ASP A 43 14.72 -11.41 -2.81
C ASP A 43 15.53 -10.32 -2.07
N GLY A 44 15.00 -9.80 -0.99
CA GLY A 44 15.70 -8.81 -0.16
C GLY A 44 15.45 -7.36 -0.54
N LEU A 45 14.55 -7.11 -1.49
CA LEU A 45 14.17 -5.76 -1.88
C LEU A 45 13.00 -5.28 -1.03
N HIS A 46 12.95 -3.98 -0.74
CA HIS A 46 11.80 -3.42 -0.03
C HIS A 46 11.66 -1.93 -0.33
N PRO A 47 10.43 -1.40 -0.30
CA PRO A 47 10.20 0.04 -0.40
C PRO A 47 10.33 0.71 0.97
N ASP A 48 10.07 2.01 0.99
CA ASP A 48 9.86 2.73 2.25
C ASP A 48 8.41 2.64 2.72
N MET A 49 7.47 2.38 1.81
CA MET A 49 6.05 2.24 2.11
C MET A 49 5.34 1.46 1.02
N PHE A 50 4.27 0.75 1.42
CA PHE A 50 3.38 0.05 0.49
C PHE A 50 2.05 0.80 0.35
N ILE A 51 1.51 0.78 -0.86
CA ILE A 51 0.11 1.12 -1.13
C ILE A 51 -0.50 -0.13 -1.77
N LEU A 52 -1.48 -0.74 -1.11
CA LEU A 52 -2.05 -2.02 -1.53
C LEU A 52 -3.52 -1.87 -1.88
N ASP A 53 -3.91 -2.36 -3.05
CA ASP A 53 -5.31 -2.50 -3.41
C ASP A 53 -5.89 -3.72 -2.67
N VAL A 54 -7.06 -3.54 -2.04
CA VAL A 54 -7.72 -4.65 -1.33
C VAL A 54 -8.30 -5.66 -2.32
N ASN A 55 -8.83 -5.19 -3.44
CA ASN A 55 -9.62 -6.01 -4.37
C ASN A 55 -8.79 -6.47 -5.57
N MET A 56 -7.87 -7.40 -5.35
CA MET A 56 -7.08 -8.01 -6.41
C MET A 56 -7.44 -9.48 -6.58
N PRO A 57 -7.30 -10.03 -7.81
CA PRO A 57 -7.50 -11.47 -8.02
C PRO A 57 -6.39 -12.28 -7.34
N ASP A 58 -6.65 -13.55 -7.07
CA ASP A 58 -5.74 -14.51 -6.42
C ASP A 58 -5.39 -14.10 -4.99
N VAL A 59 -4.33 -13.33 -4.82
CA VAL A 59 -3.87 -12.86 -3.51
C VAL A 59 -4.33 -11.41 -3.36
N ASN A 60 -5.35 -11.18 -2.52
CA ASN A 60 -5.88 -9.84 -2.29
C ASN A 60 -4.98 -9.02 -1.36
N GLY A 61 -5.30 -7.73 -1.22
CA GLY A 61 -4.50 -6.82 -0.42
C GLY A 61 -4.39 -7.19 1.06
N ILE A 62 -5.44 -7.77 1.64
CA ILE A 62 -5.41 -8.19 3.05
C ILE A 62 -4.41 -9.34 3.23
N MET A 63 -4.42 -10.32 2.33
CA MET A 63 -3.46 -11.43 2.38
C MET A 63 -2.03 -10.91 2.20
N MET A 64 -1.82 -9.96 1.31
CA MET A 64 -0.51 -9.35 1.11
C MET A 64 -0.07 -8.59 2.36
N LEU A 65 -0.98 -7.87 3.00
CA LEU A 65 -0.70 -7.17 4.25
C LEU A 65 -0.23 -8.13 5.34
N GLU A 66 -0.90 -9.27 5.47
CA GLU A 66 -0.50 -10.30 6.43
C GLU A 66 0.91 -10.81 6.13
N PHE A 67 1.21 -11.06 4.86
CA PHE A 67 2.55 -11.48 4.44
C PHE A 67 3.60 -10.43 4.83
N ILE A 68 3.34 -9.15 4.55
CA ILE A 68 4.25 -8.06 4.88
C ILE A 68 4.54 -8.03 6.39
N ARG A 69 3.53 -8.19 7.21
CA ARG A 69 3.67 -8.12 8.67
C ARG A 69 4.37 -9.36 9.26
N GLN A 70 4.35 -10.47 8.57
CA GLN A 70 5.02 -11.70 9.02
C GLN A 70 6.44 -11.83 8.53
N ASN A 71 6.81 -11.09 7.49
CA ASN A 71 8.16 -11.13 6.92
C ASN A 71 9.09 -10.19 7.70
N SER A 72 10.17 -10.73 8.25
CA SER A 72 11.08 -9.97 9.12
C SER A 72 11.64 -8.71 8.46
N GLY A 73 11.86 -8.74 7.14
CA GLY A 73 12.40 -7.60 6.41
C GLY A 73 11.39 -6.49 6.11
N SER A 74 10.10 -6.73 6.32
CA SER A 74 9.05 -5.77 5.96
C SER A 74 8.02 -5.52 7.05
N LYS A 75 8.07 -6.24 8.16
CA LYS A 75 7.02 -6.22 9.19
C LYS A 75 6.73 -4.84 9.77
N ASN A 76 7.66 -3.91 9.70
CA ASN A 76 7.51 -2.56 10.25
C ASN A 76 7.35 -1.48 9.18
N LEU A 77 7.19 -1.87 7.92
CA LEU A 77 7.00 -0.90 6.84
C LEU A 77 5.59 -0.29 6.89
N PRO A 78 5.45 1.02 6.63
CA PRO A 78 4.14 1.64 6.53
C PRO A 78 3.32 1.03 5.39
N VAL A 79 2.03 0.82 5.62
CA VAL A 79 1.11 0.25 4.62
C VAL A 79 -0.17 1.06 4.59
N ILE A 80 -0.54 1.52 3.39
CA ILE A 80 -1.83 2.15 3.11
C ILE A 80 -2.64 1.18 2.26
N MET A 81 -3.92 0.98 2.63
CA MET A 81 -4.84 0.16 1.85
C MET A 81 -5.72 1.05 0.99
N LEU A 82 -5.97 0.61 -0.26
CA LEU A 82 -6.93 1.25 -1.16
C LEU A 82 -8.08 0.30 -1.41
N SER A 83 -9.30 0.81 -1.42
CA SER A 83 -10.48 0.00 -1.72
C SER A 83 -11.52 0.81 -2.50
N SER A 84 -12.26 0.13 -3.37
CA SER A 84 -13.40 0.73 -4.06
C SER A 84 -14.63 0.80 -3.18
N GLU A 85 -14.61 0.13 -2.02
CA GLU A 85 -15.73 0.10 -1.09
C GLU A 85 -15.26 0.43 0.32
N ALA A 86 -15.92 1.41 0.94
CA ALA A 86 -15.67 1.77 2.34
C ALA A 86 -16.64 1.03 3.24
N ALA A 87 -16.59 -0.31 3.23
CA ALA A 87 -17.35 -1.09 4.18
C ALA A 87 -16.59 -1.07 5.51
N ASP A 88 -17.24 -0.63 6.58
CA ASP A 88 -16.63 -0.51 7.90
C ASP A 88 -15.94 -1.79 8.32
N LEU A 89 -16.57 -2.94 8.01
CA LEU A 89 -16.00 -4.25 8.36
C LEU A 89 -14.65 -4.49 7.67
N GLN A 90 -14.50 -4.11 6.41
CA GLN A 90 -13.22 -4.26 5.68
C GLN A 90 -12.15 -3.35 6.27
N VAL A 91 -12.51 -2.11 6.63
CA VAL A 91 -11.60 -1.17 7.25
C VAL A 91 -11.11 -1.74 8.57
N ASP A 92 -12.02 -2.22 9.41
CA ASP A 92 -11.68 -2.79 10.70
C ASP A 92 -10.76 -4.00 10.56
N VAL A 93 -11.04 -4.90 9.62
CA VAL A 93 -10.19 -6.07 9.37
C VAL A 93 -8.78 -5.64 8.94
N ALA A 94 -8.68 -4.66 8.02
CA ALA A 94 -7.40 -4.18 7.56
C ALA A 94 -6.58 -3.56 8.69
N ILE A 95 -7.21 -2.75 9.53
CA ILE A 95 -6.54 -2.14 10.68
C ILE A 95 -6.06 -3.19 11.67
N GLN A 96 -6.90 -4.19 11.99
CA GLN A 96 -6.53 -5.29 12.87
C GLN A 96 -5.35 -6.10 12.32
N LYS A 97 -5.27 -6.25 11.00
CA LYS A 97 -4.18 -6.97 10.35
C LYS A 97 -2.90 -6.13 10.22
N GLY A 98 -2.95 -4.86 10.61
CA GLY A 98 -1.77 -4.02 10.66
C GLY A 98 -1.65 -2.95 9.60
N ALA A 99 -2.74 -2.57 8.93
CA ALA A 99 -2.74 -1.42 8.03
C ALA A 99 -2.61 -0.13 8.83
N ASP A 100 -1.87 0.82 8.30
CA ASP A 100 -1.63 2.10 8.99
C ASP A 100 -2.59 3.19 8.54
N ALA A 101 -3.16 3.06 7.34
CA ALA A 101 -4.16 3.97 6.82
C ALA A 101 -5.00 3.25 5.76
N TYR A 102 -6.16 3.83 5.45
CA TYR A 102 -7.11 3.24 4.52
C TYR A 102 -7.73 4.37 3.70
N ILE A 103 -7.72 4.24 2.38
CA ILE A 103 -8.30 5.23 1.48
C ILE A 103 -9.34 4.55 0.59
N THR A 104 -10.50 5.17 0.43
CA THR A 104 -11.53 4.73 -0.51
C THR A 104 -11.29 5.39 -1.86
N LYS A 105 -11.34 4.63 -2.93
CA LYS A 105 -11.20 5.15 -4.29
C LYS A 105 -12.44 5.99 -4.65
N PRO A 106 -12.31 7.06 -5.43
CA PRO A 106 -11.08 7.56 -6.05
C PRO A 106 -10.17 8.29 -5.05
N VAL A 107 -8.88 8.18 -5.27
CA VAL A 107 -7.87 8.80 -4.40
C VAL A 107 -7.66 10.25 -4.81
N SER A 108 -7.67 11.16 -3.83
CA SER A 108 -7.27 12.55 -4.07
C SER A 108 -5.86 12.78 -3.55
N LEU A 109 -5.20 13.82 -4.05
CA LEU A 109 -3.85 14.18 -3.62
C LEU A 109 -3.81 14.47 -2.12
N ASP A 110 -4.79 15.21 -1.61
CA ASP A 110 -4.83 15.58 -0.19
C ASP A 110 -5.03 14.36 0.70
N GLU A 111 -5.91 13.43 0.31
CA GLU A 111 -6.12 12.19 1.06
C GLU A 111 -4.88 11.33 1.07
N LEU A 112 -4.20 11.22 -0.07
CA LEU A 112 -2.98 10.44 -0.17
C LEU A 112 -1.89 11.03 0.72
N GLU A 113 -1.70 12.34 0.67
CA GLU A 113 -0.70 13.01 1.50
C GLU A 113 -0.97 12.79 2.99
N ALA A 114 -2.23 12.97 3.41
CA ALA A 114 -2.61 12.78 4.81
C ALA A 114 -2.40 11.34 5.26
N ALA A 115 -2.77 10.37 4.42
CA ALA A 115 -2.59 8.95 4.73
C ALA A 115 -1.10 8.59 4.85
N MET A 116 -0.27 9.14 3.97
CA MET A 116 1.17 8.91 4.02
C MET A 116 1.78 9.45 5.32
N LYS A 117 1.41 10.65 5.72
CA LYS A 117 1.88 11.21 6.99
C LYS A 117 1.49 10.35 8.17
N THR A 118 0.24 9.88 8.19
CA THR A 118 -0.26 8.99 9.24
C THR A 118 0.53 7.68 9.27
N ALA A 119 0.72 7.06 8.11
CA ALA A 119 1.40 5.76 8.02
C ALA A 119 2.87 5.86 8.45
N PHE A 120 3.60 6.86 7.96
CA PHE A 120 5.00 7.05 8.35
C PHE A 120 5.12 7.33 9.84
N LYS A 121 4.24 8.15 10.39
CA LYS A 121 4.27 8.50 11.81
C LYS A 121 4.06 7.27 12.69
N LYS A 122 3.12 6.41 12.34
CA LYS A 122 2.83 5.18 13.11
C LYS A 122 4.01 4.21 13.12
N ARG A 123 4.82 4.20 12.08
CA ARG A 123 5.95 3.27 11.95
C ARG A 123 7.30 3.91 12.30
N GLY A 124 7.28 5.09 12.89
CA GLY A 124 8.49 5.76 13.35
C GLY A 124 9.36 6.31 12.23
N GLY A 125 8.77 6.50 11.03
CA GLY A 125 9.51 6.94 9.85
C GLY A 125 9.40 8.42 9.50
#